data_b4c7fd9ec3b3472dc6734674b21e5c44
#
_entry.id   b4c7fd9ec3b3472dc6734674b21e5c44
#
_cell.length_a   1.000
_cell.length_b   1.000
_cell.length_c   1.000
_cell.angle_alpha   90.00
_cell.angle_beta   90.00
_cell.angle_gamma   90.00
#
_symmetry.space_group_name_H-M   'P 1'
#
loop_
_entity.id
_entity.type
_entity.pdbx_description
1 polymer ?
#
loop_
_entity_poly.entity_id
_entity_poly.type
_entity_poly.pdbx_seq_one_letter_code
_entity_poly.pdbx_strand_id
1 'polypeptide(L)'
;ENYIRQWKMLEKGDKVVVGLSGGADSVCLFLILEELRKKIGFEILAVHVNHGIRGEEAKADEEFVKTLCEKKEIPCRSVSVDIPKMAVEYRMSEEEAGRTARREIFEQAAEEWGGTRIALAHHQDDNAETFFLHLARGSGLRGLGGIYPVNGMYIRPLLCVGRKEIEDYLKGREMSYCIDA
;
A
#
# COMPACT_ATOMS: atom_id res chain seq x y z
N GLU A 1 3.74 14.53 -7.25
CA GLU A 1 4.89 15.19 -6.62
C GLU A 1 4.46 16.37 -5.76
N ASN A 2 3.63 17.32 -6.27
CA ASN A 2 3.14 18.48 -5.51
C ASN A 2 2.40 18.08 -4.23
N TYR A 3 1.54 17.06 -4.29
CA TYR A 3 0.79 16.55 -3.14
C TYR A 3 1.72 15.99 -2.04
N ILE A 4 2.72 15.20 -2.42
CA ILE A 4 3.73 14.67 -1.51
C ILE A 4 4.49 15.81 -0.80
N ARG A 5 4.85 16.85 -1.55
CA ARG A 5 5.53 18.04 -1.02
C ARG A 5 4.63 18.87 -0.09
N GLN A 6 3.37 19.08 -0.49
CA GLN A 6 2.38 19.82 0.31
C GLN A 6 2.19 19.19 1.70
N TRP A 7 2.11 17.86 1.76
CA TRP A 7 1.89 17.11 3.00
C TRP A 7 3.18 16.66 3.68
N LYS A 8 4.36 17.07 3.18
CA LYS A 8 5.67 16.69 3.72
C LYS A 8 5.79 15.19 3.98
N MET A 9 5.34 14.38 3.01
CA MET A 9 5.27 12.93 3.15
C MET A 9 6.64 12.28 3.13
N LEU A 10 7.58 12.83 2.35
CA LEU A 10 8.91 12.28 2.09
C LEU A 10 9.98 13.35 2.19
N GLU A 11 11.08 12.99 2.84
CA GLU A 11 12.26 13.83 3.00
C GLU A 11 13.53 13.05 2.62
N LYS A 12 14.62 13.77 2.40
CA LYS A 12 15.93 13.16 2.14
C LYS A 12 16.38 12.32 3.34
N GLY A 13 16.80 11.10 3.08
CA GLY A 13 17.25 10.15 4.10
C GLY A 13 16.13 9.32 4.72
N ASP A 14 14.87 9.52 4.34
CA ASP A 14 13.77 8.63 4.75
C ASP A 14 14.02 7.19 4.31
N LYS A 15 13.51 6.25 5.10
CA LYS A 15 13.42 4.82 4.77
C LYS A 15 11.94 4.45 4.68
N VAL A 16 11.48 4.16 3.46
CA VAL A 16 10.07 3.99 3.13
C VAL A 16 9.74 2.52 2.93
N VAL A 17 8.93 1.95 3.81
CA VAL A 17 8.29 0.65 3.57
C VAL A 17 7.09 0.87 2.66
N VAL A 18 7.00 0.18 1.53
CA VAL A 18 5.85 0.25 0.62
C VAL A 18 5.11 -1.08 0.56
N GLY A 19 3.80 -1.05 0.85
CA GLY A 19 2.94 -2.21 0.66
C GLY A 19 2.71 -2.47 -0.83
N LEU A 20 3.16 -3.62 -1.34
CA LEU A 20 3.11 -3.99 -2.75
C LEU A 20 2.36 -5.31 -2.92
N SER A 21 1.05 -5.23 -3.22
CA SER A 21 0.22 -6.42 -3.43
C SER A 21 0.35 -7.03 -4.84
N GLY A 22 0.80 -6.24 -5.82
CA GLY A 22 0.80 -6.60 -7.23
C GLY A 22 -0.35 -5.96 -8.02
N GLY A 23 -1.42 -5.54 -7.36
CA GLY A 23 -2.54 -4.83 -8.00
C GLY A 23 -2.17 -3.42 -8.48
N ALA A 24 -2.98 -2.85 -9.37
CA ALA A 24 -2.70 -1.60 -10.07
C ALA A 24 -2.28 -0.46 -9.15
N ASP A 25 -3.00 -0.23 -8.05
CA ASP A 25 -2.74 0.90 -7.14
C ASP A 25 -1.38 0.77 -6.47
N SER A 26 -1.06 -0.44 -5.98
CA SER A 26 0.21 -0.70 -5.32
C SER A 26 1.40 -0.64 -6.28
N VAL A 27 1.24 -1.11 -7.51
CA VAL A 27 2.25 -1.03 -8.57
C VAL A 27 2.46 0.43 -8.99
N CYS A 28 1.39 1.21 -9.16
CA CYS A 28 1.47 2.64 -9.44
C CYS A 28 2.24 3.39 -8.35
N LEU A 29 1.88 3.17 -7.07
CA LEU A 29 2.58 3.77 -5.93
C LEU A 29 4.06 3.42 -5.94
N PHE A 30 4.39 2.13 -6.12
CA PHE A 30 5.76 1.65 -6.15
C PHE A 30 6.60 2.33 -7.24
N LEU A 31 6.06 2.46 -8.47
CA LEU A 31 6.75 3.10 -9.58
C LEU A 31 6.97 4.60 -9.33
N ILE A 32 5.96 5.30 -8.79
CA ILE A 32 6.09 6.71 -8.44
C ILE A 32 7.16 6.91 -7.36
N LEU A 33 7.19 6.06 -6.34
CA LEU A 33 8.20 6.13 -5.29
C LEU A 33 9.60 5.80 -5.84
N GLU A 34 9.71 4.83 -6.76
CA GLU A 34 10.97 4.50 -7.42
C GLU A 34 11.55 5.68 -8.23
N GLU A 35 10.70 6.40 -8.96
CA GLU A 35 11.12 7.61 -9.67
C GLU A 35 11.55 8.74 -8.71
N LEU A 36 10.80 8.92 -7.63
CA LEU A 36 11.04 9.99 -6.66
C LEU A 36 12.27 9.74 -5.77
N ARG A 37 12.61 8.47 -5.47
CA ARG A 37 13.78 8.16 -4.62
C ARG A 37 15.08 8.74 -5.16
N LYS A 38 15.22 8.78 -6.49
CA LYS A 38 16.41 9.34 -7.17
C LYS A 38 16.47 10.86 -7.06
N LYS A 39 15.32 11.51 -7.01
CA LYS A 39 15.20 12.98 -6.93
C LYS A 39 15.33 13.50 -5.50
N ILE A 40 14.69 12.82 -4.55
CA ILE A 40 14.60 13.26 -3.15
C ILE A 40 15.74 12.67 -2.31
N GLY A 41 16.18 11.44 -2.59
CA GLY A 41 17.26 10.76 -1.87
C GLY A 41 16.75 10.02 -0.64
N PHE A 42 15.78 9.11 -0.81
CA PHE A 42 15.30 8.17 0.21
C PHE A 42 15.47 6.72 -0.25
N GLU A 43 15.36 5.78 0.70
CA GLU A 43 15.43 4.34 0.44
C GLU A 43 14.04 3.71 0.44
N ILE A 44 13.87 2.59 -0.27
CA ILE A 44 12.61 1.84 -0.35
C ILE A 44 12.85 0.39 0.02
N LEU A 45 11.94 -0.17 0.85
CA LEU A 45 11.75 -1.60 1.07
C LEU A 45 10.33 -1.96 0.63
N ALA A 46 10.19 -2.81 -0.37
CA ALA A 46 8.88 -3.35 -0.76
C ALA A 46 8.50 -4.51 0.18
N VAL A 47 7.24 -4.52 0.63
CA VAL A 47 6.69 -5.61 1.46
C VAL A 47 5.43 -6.13 0.80
N HIS A 48 5.47 -7.42 0.45
CA HIS A 48 4.33 -8.18 -0.08
C HIS A 48 3.74 -9.06 1.02
N VAL A 49 2.42 -9.02 1.18
CA VAL A 49 1.70 -9.87 2.13
C VAL A 49 0.85 -10.87 1.35
N ASN A 50 1.23 -12.14 1.43
CA ASN A 50 0.47 -13.24 0.86
C ASN A 50 -0.55 -13.74 1.90
N HIS A 51 -1.84 -13.62 1.58
CA HIS A 51 -2.92 -13.94 2.50
C HIS A 51 -3.24 -15.43 2.63
N GLY A 52 -2.54 -16.32 1.89
CA GLY A 52 -2.73 -17.77 1.97
C GLY A 52 -4.07 -18.30 1.41
N ILE A 53 -4.93 -17.42 0.89
CA ILE A 53 -6.31 -17.76 0.51
C ILE A 53 -6.39 -18.31 -0.92
N ARG A 54 -5.51 -17.87 -1.85
CA ARG A 54 -5.64 -18.09 -3.30
C ARG A 54 -4.65 -19.13 -3.89
N GLY A 55 -3.95 -19.93 -3.10
CA GLY A 55 -3.11 -21.04 -3.59
C GLY A 55 -2.12 -20.65 -4.70
N GLU A 56 -2.36 -21.09 -5.94
CA GLU A 56 -1.46 -20.84 -7.09
C GLU A 56 -1.47 -19.37 -7.56
N GLU A 57 -2.59 -18.66 -7.48
CA GLU A 57 -2.68 -17.25 -7.84
C GLU A 57 -1.82 -16.39 -6.91
N ALA A 58 -1.86 -16.66 -5.59
CA ALA A 58 -1.03 -15.95 -4.63
C ALA A 58 0.48 -16.15 -4.86
N LYS A 59 0.88 -17.31 -5.40
CA LYS A 59 2.27 -17.54 -5.80
C LYS A 59 2.64 -16.74 -7.04
N ALA A 60 1.73 -16.63 -8.02
CA ALA A 60 1.95 -15.85 -9.22
C ALA A 60 2.09 -14.35 -8.90
N ASP A 61 1.26 -13.84 -8.00
CA ASP A 61 1.35 -12.45 -7.52
C ASP A 61 2.68 -12.18 -6.79
N GLU A 62 3.10 -13.10 -5.94
CA GLU A 62 4.37 -13.01 -5.23
C GLU A 62 5.57 -13.01 -6.20
N GLU A 63 5.55 -13.89 -7.22
CA GLU A 63 6.60 -13.96 -8.24
C GLU A 63 6.64 -12.69 -9.09
N PHE A 64 5.47 -12.17 -9.47
CA PHE A 64 5.36 -10.89 -10.16
C PHE A 64 6.00 -9.75 -9.36
N VAL A 65 5.65 -9.64 -8.08
CA VAL A 65 6.18 -8.60 -7.17
C VAL A 65 7.70 -8.73 -7.03
N LYS A 66 8.23 -9.95 -6.81
CA LYS A 66 9.67 -10.19 -6.71
C LYS A 66 10.39 -9.77 -7.99
N THR A 67 9.89 -10.21 -9.15
CA THR A 67 10.46 -9.85 -10.46
C THR A 67 10.46 -8.35 -10.70
N LEU A 68 9.38 -7.64 -10.30
CA LEU A 68 9.28 -6.19 -10.41
C LEU A 68 10.33 -5.49 -9.53
N CYS A 69 10.48 -5.94 -8.30
CA CYS A 69 11.46 -5.39 -7.35
C CYS A 69 12.89 -5.62 -7.82
N GLU A 70 13.22 -6.81 -8.32
CA GLU A 70 14.53 -7.15 -8.88
C GLU A 70 14.90 -6.25 -10.06
N LYS A 71 13.97 -6.07 -11.03
CA LYS A 71 14.16 -5.16 -12.17
C LYS A 71 14.42 -3.71 -11.76
N LYS A 72 13.94 -3.31 -10.60
CA LYS A 72 14.09 -1.94 -10.07
C LYS A 72 15.21 -1.81 -9.04
N GLU A 73 15.91 -2.89 -8.73
CA GLU A 73 16.96 -2.94 -7.71
C GLU A 73 16.45 -2.41 -6.35
N ILE A 74 15.26 -2.86 -5.95
CA ILE A 74 14.62 -2.53 -4.68
C ILE A 74 14.49 -3.82 -3.87
N PRO A 75 14.96 -3.84 -2.60
CA PRO A 75 14.77 -4.99 -1.73
C PRO A 75 13.29 -5.29 -1.52
N CYS A 76 12.94 -6.58 -1.56
CA CYS A 76 11.59 -7.07 -1.38
C CYS A 76 11.54 -8.10 -0.25
N ARG A 77 10.55 -7.94 0.65
CA ARG A 77 10.20 -8.90 1.69
C ARG A 77 8.82 -9.46 1.41
N SER A 78 8.69 -10.78 1.34
CA SER A 78 7.40 -11.46 1.24
C SER A 78 7.07 -12.16 2.55
N VAL A 79 5.84 -11.99 3.04
CA VAL A 79 5.35 -12.59 4.29
C VAL A 79 4.01 -13.26 4.01
N SER A 80 3.90 -14.55 4.39
CA SER A 80 2.65 -15.31 4.27
C SER A 80 1.91 -15.32 5.59
N VAL A 81 0.59 -15.09 5.55
CA VAL A 81 -0.31 -15.12 6.71
C VAL A 81 -1.55 -15.94 6.38
N ASP A 82 -1.93 -16.82 7.27
CA ASP A 82 -3.20 -17.55 7.20
C ASP A 82 -4.33 -16.68 7.77
N ILE A 83 -4.93 -15.87 6.92
CA ILE A 83 -6.00 -14.93 7.31
C ILE A 83 -7.24 -15.65 7.83
N PRO A 84 -7.75 -16.74 7.21
CA PRO A 84 -8.89 -17.49 7.76
C PRO A 84 -8.65 -17.99 9.18
N LYS A 85 -7.46 -18.54 9.46
CA LYS A 85 -7.09 -18.98 10.80
C LYS A 85 -7.04 -17.82 11.79
N MET A 86 -6.43 -16.70 11.41
CA MET A 86 -6.36 -15.48 12.22
C MET A 86 -7.75 -14.93 12.53
N ALA A 87 -8.66 -14.89 11.55
CA ALA A 87 -10.04 -14.43 11.72
C ALA A 87 -10.81 -15.26 12.77
N VAL A 88 -10.66 -16.58 12.73
CA VAL A 88 -11.26 -17.49 13.71
C VAL A 88 -10.68 -17.29 15.11
N GLU A 89 -9.35 -17.23 15.21
CA GLU A 89 -8.63 -17.13 16.48
C GLU A 89 -8.97 -15.82 17.23
N TYR A 90 -9.01 -14.71 16.50
CA TYR A 90 -9.28 -13.37 17.08
C TYR A 90 -10.76 -12.96 17.01
N ARG A 91 -11.67 -13.83 16.52
CA ARG A 91 -13.11 -13.59 16.40
C ARG A 91 -13.46 -12.30 15.65
N MET A 92 -12.80 -12.08 14.53
CA MET A 92 -13.00 -10.94 13.64
C MET A 92 -13.34 -11.39 12.22
N SER A 93 -13.78 -10.47 11.36
CA SER A 93 -13.97 -10.78 9.94
C SER A 93 -12.63 -11.01 9.23
N GLU A 94 -12.63 -11.77 8.11
CA GLU A 94 -11.40 -11.95 7.31
C GLU A 94 -10.86 -10.62 6.78
N GLU A 95 -11.73 -9.68 6.44
CA GLU A 95 -11.33 -8.34 6.02
C GLU A 95 -10.57 -7.61 7.14
N GLU A 96 -11.08 -7.65 8.36
CA GLU A 96 -10.47 -7.02 9.54
C GLU A 96 -9.16 -7.73 9.90
N ALA A 97 -9.12 -9.06 9.84
CA ALA A 97 -7.90 -9.86 10.04
C ALA A 97 -6.83 -9.51 9.01
N GLY A 98 -7.20 -9.42 7.73
CA GLY A 98 -6.29 -9.03 6.66
C GLY A 98 -5.75 -7.60 6.82
N ARG A 99 -6.58 -6.67 7.27
CA ARG A 99 -6.16 -5.29 7.57
C ARG A 99 -5.20 -5.22 8.76
N THR A 100 -5.51 -5.96 9.83
CA THR A 100 -4.68 -6.05 11.04
C THR A 100 -3.32 -6.69 10.73
N ALA A 101 -3.32 -7.84 10.05
CA ALA A 101 -2.10 -8.54 9.66
C ALA A 101 -1.18 -7.66 8.79
N ARG A 102 -1.74 -6.97 7.78
CA ARG A 102 -0.95 -6.05 6.93
C ARG A 102 -0.31 -4.95 7.75
N ARG A 103 -1.05 -4.36 8.67
CA ARG A 103 -0.56 -3.30 9.53
C ARG A 103 0.61 -3.78 10.40
N GLU A 104 0.45 -4.91 11.09
CA GLU A 104 1.49 -5.50 11.94
C GLU A 104 2.75 -5.85 11.16
N ILE A 105 2.60 -6.45 9.97
CA ILE A 105 3.72 -6.82 9.10
C ILE A 105 4.48 -5.57 8.61
N PHE A 106 3.78 -4.51 8.22
CA PHE A 106 4.44 -3.29 7.76
C PHE A 106 5.13 -2.55 8.90
N GLU A 107 4.53 -2.50 10.09
CA GLU A 107 5.12 -1.90 11.29
C GLU A 107 6.37 -2.70 11.73
N GLN A 108 6.29 -4.04 11.75
CA GLN A 108 7.44 -4.89 12.03
C GLN A 108 8.56 -4.73 11.01
N ALA A 109 8.23 -4.73 9.71
CA ALA A 109 9.22 -4.52 8.66
C ALA A 109 9.91 -3.15 8.78
N ALA A 110 9.15 -2.11 9.15
CA ALA A 110 9.68 -0.78 9.40
C ALA A 110 10.61 -0.78 10.62
N GLU A 111 10.21 -1.38 11.72
CA GLU A 111 11.02 -1.46 12.94
C GLU A 111 12.35 -2.19 12.68
N GLU A 112 12.32 -3.37 12.06
CA GLU A 112 13.50 -4.19 11.79
C GLU A 112 14.47 -3.53 10.79
N TRP A 113 13.95 -2.78 9.81
CA TRP A 113 14.77 -2.13 8.79
C TRP A 113 15.17 -0.69 9.13
N GLY A 114 14.58 -0.11 10.20
CA GLY A 114 14.74 1.29 10.57
C GLY A 114 13.94 2.22 9.67
N GLY A 115 12.76 1.78 9.24
CA GLY A 115 11.84 2.54 8.39
C GLY A 115 11.26 3.76 9.11
N THR A 116 11.17 4.87 8.42
CA THR A 116 10.63 6.14 8.94
C THR A 116 9.21 6.42 8.43
N ARG A 117 8.86 5.80 7.29
CA ARG A 117 7.55 5.94 6.63
C ARG A 117 7.03 4.60 6.15
N ILE A 118 5.69 4.45 6.15
CA ILE A 118 4.96 3.34 5.53
C ILE A 118 4.02 3.92 4.49
N ALA A 119 4.25 3.60 3.22
CA ALA A 119 3.46 4.09 2.09
C ALA A 119 2.37 3.09 1.70
N LEU A 120 1.12 3.55 1.67
CA LEU A 120 -0.05 2.77 1.30
C LEU A 120 -0.70 3.35 0.04
N ALA A 121 -1.23 2.47 -0.82
CA ALA A 121 -1.76 2.81 -2.12
C ALA A 121 -3.24 3.25 -2.12
N HIS A 122 -3.75 3.78 -1.01
CA HIS A 122 -5.09 4.35 -0.98
C HIS A 122 -5.18 5.54 -1.94
N HIS A 123 -6.26 5.59 -2.71
CA HIS A 123 -6.54 6.61 -3.71
C HIS A 123 -7.85 7.40 -3.40
N GLN A 124 -8.24 8.29 -4.29
CA GLN A 124 -9.36 9.19 -4.06
C GLN A 124 -10.70 8.45 -3.89
N ASP A 125 -10.91 7.35 -4.64
CA ASP A 125 -12.15 6.60 -4.58
C ASP A 125 -12.28 5.84 -3.26
N ASP A 126 -11.18 5.29 -2.69
CA ASP A 126 -11.17 4.71 -1.34
C ASP A 126 -11.57 5.73 -0.27
N ASN A 127 -11.10 6.97 -0.45
CA ASN A 127 -11.45 8.06 0.46
C ASN A 127 -12.94 8.40 0.39
N ALA A 128 -13.51 8.41 -0.82
CA ALA A 128 -14.94 8.63 -1.02
C ALA A 128 -15.76 7.49 -0.40
N GLU A 129 -15.39 6.23 -0.63
CA GLU A 129 -16.04 5.07 -0.02
C GLU A 129 -16.00 5.13 1.51
N THR A 130 -14.84 5.43 2.08
CA THR A 130 -14.68 5.59 3.53
C THR A 130 -15.58 6.70 4.08
N PHE A 131 -15.66 7.84 3.39
CA PHE A 131 -16.54 8.94 3.76
C PHE A 131 -18.01 8.51 3.76
N PHE A 132 -18.48 7.83 2.70
CA PHE A 132 -19.86 7.37 2.60
C PHE A 132 -20.19 6.30 3.65
N LEU A 133 -19.26 5.39 3.95
CA LEU A 133 -19.43 4.39 5.02
C LEU A 133 -19.58 5.06 6.40
N HIS A 134 -18.78 6.07 6.70
CA HIS A 134 -18.87 6.82 7.94
C HIS A 134 -20.20 7.60 8.03
N LEU A 135 -20.64 8.19 6.92
CA LEU A 135 -21.91 8.89 6.84
C LEU A 135 -23.08 7.93 7.09
N ALA A 136 -23.09 6.77 6.45
CA ALA A 136 -24.13 5.75 6.60
C ALA A 136 -24.22 5.18 8.03
N ARG A 137 -23.09 5.11 8.74
CA ARG A 137 -23.02 4.67 10.15
C ARG A 137 -23.39 5.77 11.16
N GLY A 138 -23.77 6.97 10.70
CA GLY A 138 -24.15 8.08 11.57
C GLY A 138 -22.98 8.68 12.34
N SER A 139 -21.74 8.55 11.84
CA SER A 139 -20.57 9.15 12.46
C SER A 139 -20.71 10.67 12.51
N GLY A 140 -20.50 11.28 13.68
CA GLY A 140 -20.49 12.74 13.83
C GLY A 140 -19.40 13.41 12.98
N LEU A 141 -19.39 14.74 12.91
CA LEU A 141 -18.48 15.54 12.07
C LEU A 141 -16.99 15.15 12.17
N ARG A 142 -16.54 14.65 13.31
CA ARG A 142 -15.16 14.14 13.50
C ARG A 142 -14.91 12.80 12.76
N GLY A 143 -15.95 11.98 12.56
CA GLY A 143 -15.86 10.73 11.81
C GLY A 143 -15.94 10.89 10.29
N LEU A 144 -16.38 12.06 9.80
CA LEU A 144 -16.50 12.36 8.37
C LEU A 144 -15.15 12.77 7.71
N GLY A 145 -14.04 12.77 8.45
CA GLY A 145 -12.74 13.21 7.96
C GLY A 145 -12.11 12.34 6.86
N GLY A 146 -12.70 11.19 6.52
CA GLY A 146 -12.16 10.27 5.52
C GLY A 146 -10.76 9.74 5.87
N ILE A 147 -9.98 9.41 4.84
CA ILE A 147 -8.62 8.89 4.98
C ILE A 147 -7.63 10.06 5.01
N TYR A 148 -6.80 10.15 6.05
CA TYR A 148 -5.79 11.20 6.17
C TYR A 148 -4.58 10.93 5.26
N PRO A 149 -4.04 11.96 4.57
CA PRO A 149 -2.83 11.86 3.75
C PRO A 149 -1.59 11.37 4.52
N VAL A 150 -1.45 11.85 5.75
CA VAL A 150 -0.40 11.47 6.70
C VAL A 150 -1.03 11.15 8.05
N ASN A 151 -0.66 10.02 8.62
CA ASN A 151 -1.07 9.62 9.96
C ASN A 151 0.08 8.88 10.66
N GLY A 152 0.81 9.56 11.53
CA GLY A 152 2.04 9.04 12.10
C GLY A 152 3.08 8.74 11.02
N MET A 153 3.56 7.50 10.97
CA MET A 153 4.49 7.05 9.93
C MET A 153 3.81 6.67 8.60
N TYR A 154 2.48 6.56 8.58
CA TYR A 154 1.73 6.19 7.38
C TYR A 154 1.53 7.38 6.45
N ILE A 155 1.87 7.20 5.17
CA ILE A 155 1.66 8.16 4.09
C ILE A 155 0.84 7.55 2.95
N ARG A 156 0.05 8.37 2.26
CA ARG A 156 -0.82 7.95 1.16
C ARG A 156 -0.67 8.86 -0.05
N PRO A 157 0.40 8.66 -0.81
CA PRO A 157 0.75 9.54 -1.93
C PRO A 157 -0.29 9.60 -3.05
N LEU A 158 -1.10 8.54 -3.22
CA LEU A 158 -2.11 8.44 -4.28
C LEU A 158 -3.49 9.01 -3.89
N LEU A 159 -3.67 9.51 -2.67
CA LEU A 159 -4.98 9.97 -2.19
C LEU A 159 -5.55 11.18 -2.98
N CYS A 160 -4.72 11.83 -3.81
CA CYS A 160 -5.11 12.95 -4.67
C CYS A 160 -5.46 12.55 -6.11
N VAL A 161 -5.41 11.26 -6.46
CA VAL A 161 -5.69 10.76 -7.81
C VAL A 161 -6.79 9.69 -7.76
N GLY A 162 -7.58 9.59 -8.83
CA GLY A 162 -8.61 8.58 -8.98
C GLY A 162 -8.10 7.31 -9.64
N ARG A 163 -8.88 6.24 -9.56
CA ARG A 163 -8.56 4.92 -10.13
C ARG A 163 -8.21 5.00 -11.61
N LYS A 164 -8.97 5.76 -12.39
CA LYS A 164 -8.74 5.93 -13.83
C LYS A 164 -7.37 6.53 -14.14
N GLU A 165 -6.93 7.52 -13.37
CA GLU A 165 -5.61 8.14 -13.55
C GLU A 165 -4.48 7.16 -13.27
N ILE A 166 -4.67 6.26 -12.30
CA ILE A 166 -3.73 5.18 -11.99
C ILE A 166 -3.62 4.20 -13.17
N GLU A 167 -4.75 3.76 -13.71
CA GLU A 167 -4.78 2.84 -14.83
C GLU A 167 -4.18 3.47 -16.10
N ASP A 168 -4.52 4.72 -16.41
CA ASP A 168 -3.95 5.48 -17.54
C ASP A 168 -2.43 5.65 -17.39
N TYR A 169 -1.94 5.90 -16.18
CA TYR A 169 -0.50 5.99 -15.86
C TYR A 169 0.23 4.67 -16.14
N LEU A 170 -0.32 3.54 -15.68
CA LEU A 170 0.27 2.22 -15.90
C LEU A 170 0.24 1.82 -17.37
N LYS A 171 -0.88 2.07 -18.05
CA LYS A 171 -1.05 1.83 -19.48
C LYS A 171 -0.04 2.63 -20.33
N GLY A 172 0.17 3.91 -20.00
CA GLY A 172 1.15 4.76 -20.67
C GLY A 172 2.60 4.31 -20.52
N ARG A 173 2.87 3.44 -19.53
CA ARG A 173 4.18 2.81 -19.27
C ARG A 173 4.27 1.36 -19.73
N GLU A 174 3.24 0.83 -20.35
CA GLU A 174 3.13 -0.59 -20.72
C GLU A 174 3.42 -1.53 -19.53
N MET A 175 3.02 -1.08 -18.32
CA MET A 175 3.24 -1.83 -17.10
C MET A 175 2.06 -2.76 -16.81
N SER A 176 2.35 -4.06 -16.72
CA SER A 176 1.38 -5.05 -16.25
C SER A 176 1.21 -5.01 -14.73
N TYR A 177 0.08 -5.48 -14.26
CA TYR A 177 -0.26 -5.67 -12.86
C TYR A 177 -1.19 -6.87 -12.69
N CYS A 178 -1.28 -7.41 -11.46
CA CYS A 178 -2.18 -8.51 -11.15
C CYS A 178 -3.61 -7.99 -11.08
N ILE A 179 -4.55 -8.71 -11.70
CA ILE A 179 -5.98 -8.39 -11.66
C ILE A 179 -6.61 -9.29 -10.60
N ASP A 180 -7.24 -8.68 -9.59
CA ASP A 180 -8.05 -9.42 -8.65
C ASP A 180 -9.24 -10.05 -9.39
N ALA A 181 -9.36 -11.39 -9.34
CA ALA A 181 -10.45 -12.16 -9.93
C ALA A 181 -11.72 -12.09 -9.07
#